data_3ca39b06d68f9003866bd3cb097497d1
#
_entry.id   3ca39b06d68f9003866bd3cb097497d1
#
_cell.length_a   1.000
_cell.length_b   1.000
_cell.length_c   1.000
_cell.angle_alpha   90.00
_cell.angle_beta   90.00
_cell.angle_gamma   90.00
#
_symmetry.space_group_name_H-M   'P 1'
#
loop_
_entity.id
_entity.type
_entity.pdbx_description
1 polymer ?
#
loop_
_entity_poly.entity_id
_entity_poly.type
_entity_poly.pdbx_seq_one_letter_code
_entity_poly.pdbx_strand_id
1 'polypeptide(L)'
;EIYDVSIITAQSDAGVMLEEVKKAVASGSYYSDFMMVPLYQLGAFKAAGVLFNLRSLPYLDMTKPYFYQESVSASSAGYNTWAIAGQASVEPGDFSAVYVNRDAIENAGMDTPYRLVRDGKWTWDALYTYVAGITDITYSVTAQNTASRLPDLLYTSMGNRFVLSGEKIIPIVHFTEDSAKKTIETGRKLLTDPNAITDSSAGAAGCFSRGESLFLIDYLYVAPWLTNAACDWGIVPLPKGEEKGSYRTL
;
A
#
# COMPACT_ATOMS: atom_id res chain seq x y z
N GLU A 1 -4.28 17.84 -30.33
CA GLU A 1 -2.96 17.42 -30.84
C GLU A 1 -2.73 16.00 -30.34
N ILE A 2 -2.45 15.08 -31.21
CA ILE A 2 -2.31 13.66 -30.87
C ILE A 2 -0.81 13.40 -30.83
N TYR A 3 -0.32 13.02 -29.67
CA TYR A 3 1.06 12.56 -29.51
C TYR A 3 1.14 11.11 -29.98
N ASP A 4 2.16 10.79 -30.78
CA ASP A 4 2.48 9.41 -31.14
C ASP A 4 3.24 8.79 -29.95
N VAL A 5 2.52 7.98 -29.16
CA VAL A 5 3.07 7.33 -27.97
C VAL A 5 3.32 5.87 -28.29
N SER A 6 4.58 5.49 -28.33
CA SER A 6 4.99 4.08 -28.41
C SER A 6 5.24 3.53 -27.01
N ILE A 7 4.44 2.55 -26.61
CA ILE A 7 4.60 1.87 -25.32
C ILE A 7 5.43 0.61 -25.53
N ILE A 8 6.60 0.58 -24.91
CA ILE A 8 7.43 -0.62 -24.82
C ILE A 8 7.15 -1.29 -23.49
N THR A 9 6.57 -2.47 -23.53
CA THR A 9 6.37 -3.27 -22.31
C THR A 9 7.72 -3.85 -21.90
N ALA A 10 8.34 -3.25 -20.91
CA ALA A 10 9.52 -3.82 -20.27
C ALA A 10 9.13 -5.06 -19.47
N GLN A 11 10.10 -5.94 -19.23
CA GLN A 11 9.91 -7.09 -18.34
C GLN A 11 9.46 -6.62 -16.95
N SER A 12 8.62 -7.40 -16.30
CA SER A 12 8.01 -7.10 -15.00
C SER A 12 9.00 -6.93 -13.84
N ASP A 13 10.27 -7.22 -14.05
CA ASP A 13 11.34 -7.06 -13.07
C ASP A 13 12.05 -5.70 -13.25
N ALA A 14 11.82 -4.80 -12.30
CA ALA A 14 12.43 -3.48 -12.32
C ALA A 14 13.97 -3.52 -12.16
N GLY A 15 14.54 -4.60 -11.63
CA GLY A 15 15.98 -4.82 -11.58
C GLY A 15 16.55 -5.08 -12.98
N VAL A 16 15.88 -5.88 -13.79
CA VAL A 16 16.25 -6.12 -15.20
C VAL A 16 16.19 -4.82 -15.99
N MET A 17 15.10 -4.05 -15.80
CA MET A 17 14.96 -2.74 -16.45
C MET A 17 16.09 -1.79 -16.07
N LEU A 18 16.49 -1.74 -14.79
CA LEU A 18 17.60 -0.91 -14.33
C LEU A 18 18.91 -1.25 -15.05
N GLU A 19 19.22 -2.54 -15.22
CA GLU A 19 20.44 -2.96 -15.92
C GLU A 19 20.39 -2.63 -17.43
N GLU A 20 19.23 -2.70 -18.07
CA GLU A 20 19.05 -2.28 -19.46
C GLU A 20 19.26 -0.77 -19.60
N VAL A 21 18.66 0.03 -18.74
CA VAL A 21 18.83 1.50 -18.74
C VAL A 21 20.30 1.88 -18.52
N LYS A 22 20.98 1.22 -17.56
CA LYS A 22 22.42 1.45 -17.31
C LYS A 22 23.26 1.17 -18.55
N LYS A 23 22.99 0.07 -19.27
CA LYS A 23 23.68 -0.27 -20.51
C LYS A 23 23.43 0.78 -21.59
N ALA A 24 22.17 1.21 -21.75
CA ALA A 24 21.83 2.24 -22.73
C ALA A 24 22.54 3.57 -22.44
N VAL A 25 22.51 4.03 -21.18
CA VAL A 25 23.23 5.24 -20.76
C VAL A 25 24.72 5.12 -20.99
N ALA A 26 25.34 3.99 -20.63
CA ALA A 26 26.79 3.76 -20.80
C ALA A 26 27.22 3.72 -22.27
N SER A 27 26.36 3.23 -23.16
CA SER A 27 26.63 3.18 -24.62
C SER A 27 26.21 4.44 -25.37
N GLY A 28 25.56 5.41 -24.71
CA GLY A 28 24.98 6.58 -25.37
C GLY A 28 23.77 6.23 -26.25
N SER A 29 23.15 5.07 -26.04
CA SER A 29 21.99 4.62 -26.80
C SER A 29 20.71 5.18 -26.18
N TYR A 30 19.70 5.41 -27.04
CA TYR A 30 18.36 5.76 -26.58
C TYR A 30 17.68 4.53 -25.93
N TYR A 31 16.99 4.75 -24.82
CA TYR A 31 16.15 3.72 -24.18
C TYR A 31 14.66 4.12 -24.24
N SER A 32 14.30 5.22 -23.58
CA SER A 32 12.93 5.75 -23.58
C SER A 32 12.93 7.22 -23.12
N ASP A 33 11.89 7.97 -23.49
CA ASP A 33 11.70 9.35 -23.02
C ASP A 33 11.31 9.39 -21.54
N PHE A 34 10.50 8.43 -21.11
CA PHE A 34 10.13 8.23 -19.69
C PHE A 34 9.83 6.75 -19.45
N MET A 35 9.87 6.35 -18.22
CA MET A 35 9.59 4.99 -17.77
C MET A 35 8.73 4.99 -16.51
N MET A 36 7.88 3.99 -16.38
CA MET A 36 7.12 3.73 -15.17
C MET A 36 7.86 2.68 -14.33
N VAL A 37 8.16 3.05 -13.09
CA VAL A 37 8.85 2.16 -12.15
C VAL A 37 8.14 2.18 -10.80
N PRO A 38 8.13 1.06 -10.07
CA PRO A 38 7.62 1.05 -8.70
C PRO A 38 8.42 2.02 -7.82
N LEU A 39 7.75 2.79 -6.98
CA LEU A 39 8.39 3.83 -6.17
C LEU A 39 9.50 3.27 -5.25
N TYR A 40 9.34 2.04 -4.74
CA TYR A 40 10.36 1.40 -3.90
C TYR A 40 11.69 1.13 -4.65
N GLN A 41 11.69 1.09 -5.97
CA GLN A 41 12.89 0.94 -6.80
C GLN A 41 13.59 2.26 -7.11
N LEU A 42 12.92 3.40 -6.91
CA LEU A 42 13.45 4.73 -7.26
C LEU A 42 14.84 4.98 -6.69
N GLY A 43 15.11 4.50 -5.47
CA GLY A 43 16.41 4.63 -4.81
C GLY A 43 17.54 3.97 -5.60
N ALA A 44 17.31 2.79 -6.17
CA ALA A 44 18.28 2.06 -6.99
C ALA A 44 18.57 2.79 -8.31
N PHE A 45 17.52 3.27 -9.00
CA PHE A 45 17.67 4.06 -10.23
C PHE A 45 18.41 5.37 -9.99
N LYS A 46 18.09 6.06 -8.88
CA LYS A 46 18.81 7.28 -8.47
C LYS A 46 20.28 6.99 -8.18
N ALA A 47 20.57 5.94 -7.43
CA ALA A 47 21.95 5.57 -7.09
C ALA A 47 22.77 5.21 -8.33
N ALA A 48 22.14 4.64 -9.35
CA ALA A 48 22.77 4.33 -10.63
C ALA A 48 23.04 5.58 -11.51
N GLY A 49 22.50 6.76 -11.14
CA GLY A 49 22.69 8.00 -11.88
C GLY A 49 21.97 8.05 -13.24
N VAL A 50 20.95 7.22 -13.44
CA VAL A 50 20.21 7.10 -14.72
C VAL A 50 18.95 7.96 -14.78
N LEU A 51 18.63 8.70 -13.72
CA LEU A 51 17.45 9.55 -13.65
C LEU A 51 17.79 11.02 -13.89
N PHE A 52 16.88 11.68 -14.60
CA PHE A 52 16.96 13.12 -14.83
C PHE A 52 16.24 13.91 -13.72
N ASN A 53 16.75 15.09 -13.38
CA ASN A 53 16.07 15.96 -12.43
C ASN A 53 14.86 16.62 -13.09
N LEU A 54 13.66 16.21 -12.70
CA LEU A 54 12.41 16.69 -13.29
C LEU A 54 12.19 18.20 -13.10
N ARG A 55 12.79 18.81 -12.07
CA ARG A 55 12.69 20.28 -11.85
C ARG A 55 13.38 21.10 -12.92
N SER A 56 14.27 20.51 -13.70
CA SER A 56 14.95 21.20 -14.80
C SER A 56 14.18 21.15 -16.12
N LEU A 57 13.03 20.46 -16.16
CA LEU A 57 12.18 20.40 -17.35
C LEU A 57 11.33 21.68 -17.46
N PRO A 58 11.43 22.44 -18.58
CA PRO A 58 10.87 23.78 -18.69
C PRO A 58 9.33 23.84 -18.69
N TYR A 59 8.66 22.75 -19.03
CA TYR A 59 7.20 22.70 -19.19
C TYR A 59 6.50 21.78 -18.19
N LEU A 60 7.22 21.29 -17.20
CA LEU A 60 6.67 20.42 -16.17
C LEU A 60 6.35 21.20 -14.90
N ASP A 61 5.08 21.53 -14.70
CA ASP A 61 4.59 22.14 -13.47
C ASP A 61 4.06 21.07 -12.51
N MET A 62 4.90 20.63 -11.58
CA MET A 62 4.58 19.59 -10.60
C MET A 62 3.59 20.05 -9.52
N THR A 63 3.18 21.32 -9.50
CA THR A 63 2.16 21.82 -8.55
C THR A 63 0.73 21.57 -9.03
N LYS A 64 0.57 21.07 -10.25
CA LYS A 64 -0.75 20.82 -10.83
C LYS A 64 -1.49 19.72 -10.06
N PRO A 65 -2.84 19.84 -9.91
CA PRO A 65 -3.64 18.93 -9.07
C PRO A 65 -3.73 17.48 -9.58
N TYR A 66 -3.35 17.22 -10.83
CA TYR A 66 -3.27 15.86 -11.35
C TYR A 66 -1.99 15.12 -10.95
N PHE A 67 -1.02 15.81 -10.32
CA PHE A 67 0.12 15.18 -9.66
C PHE A 67 -0.15 15.01 -8.16
N TYR A 68 0.17 13.85 -7.63
CA TYR A 68 0.05 13.58 -6.20
C TYR A 68 1.19 14.25 -5.44
N GLN A 69 0.89 15.30 -4.70
CA GLN A 69 1.89 16.13 -4.01
C GLN A 69 2.72 15.33 -2.98
N GLU A 70 2.12 14.31 -2.37
CA GLU A 70 2.86 13.42 -1.47
C GLU A 70 3.92 12.60 -2.24
N SER A 71 3.61 12.12 -3.43
CA SER A 71 4.58 11.41 -4.27
C SER A 71 5.69 12.33 -4.77
N VAL A 72 5.36 13.56 -5.16
CA VAL A 72 6.37 14.58 -5.52
C VAL A 72 7.31 14.83 -4.35
N SER A 73 6.78 14.97 -3.14
CA SER A 73 7.58 15.15 -1.93
C SER A 73 8.43 13.92 -1.61
N ALA A 74 7.86 12.71 -1.69
CA ALA A 74 8.55 11.47 -1.38
C ALA A 74 9.69 11.15 -2.37
N SER A 75 9.54 11.55 -3.64
CA SER A 75 10.55 11.35 -4.69
C SER A 75 11.56 12.49 -4.82
N SER A 76 11.47 13.48 -3.93
CA SER A 76 12.39 14.63 -3.88
C SER A 76 13.48 14.43 -2.83
N ALA A 77 14.69 14.88 -3.16
CA ALA A 77 15.79 14.98 -2.21
C ALA A 77 16.53 16.30 -2.46
N GLY A 78 16.48 17.20 -1.48
CA GLY A 78 16.96 18.57 -1.62
C GLY A 78 16.15 19.32 -2.69
N TYR A 79 16.87 19.93 -3.63
CA TYR A 79 16.26 20.69 -4.73
C TYR A 79 15.93 19.84 -5.97
N ASN A 80 16.08 18.51 -5.89
CA ASN A 80 15.88 17.63 -7.04
C ASN A 80 14.65 16.75 -6.83
N THR A 81 13.89 16.53 -7.90
CA THR A 81 12.77 15.59 -7.96
C THR A 81 13.06 14.56 -9.06
N TRP A 82 12.98 13.28 -8.73
CA TRP A 82 13.45 12.20 -9.59
C TRP A 82 12.31 11.40 -10.22
N ALA A 83 11.13 11.45 -9.63
CA ALA A 83 9.92 10.82 -10.14
C ALA A 83 8.69 11.61 -9.70
N ILE A 84 7.61 11.38 -10.40
CA ILE A 84 6.28 11.91 -10.06
C ILE A 84 5.25 10.80 -10.28
N ALA A 85 4.22 10.79 -9.46
CA ALA A 85 3.03 10.01 -9.70
C ALA A 85 1.82 10.94 -9.80
N GLY A 86 0.82 10.51 -10.53
CA GLY A 86 -0.39 11.27 -10.75
C GLY A 86 -1.51 10.38 -11.28
N GLN A 87 -2.61 10.98 -11.67
CA GLN A 87 -3.80 10.26 -12.13
C GLN A 87 -3.54 9.26 -13.28
N ALA A 88 -2.48 9.49 -14.06
CA ALA A 88 -2.11 8.62 -15.18
C ALA A 88 -1.17 7.46 -14.79
N SER A 89 -0.61 7.47 -13.59
CA SER A 89 0.46 6.54 -13.20
C SER A 89 0.14 5.68 -11.97
N VAL A 90 -0.98 5.90 -11.32
CA VAL A 90 -1.40 5.10 -10.16
C VAL A 90 -2.60 4.27 -10.53
N GLU A 91 -2.46 2.96 -10.42
CA GLU A 91 -3.61 2.08 -10.45
C GLU A 91 -4.30 2.13 -9.08
N PRO A 92 -5.60 2.47 -9.01
CA PRO A 92 -6.34 2.47 -7.74
C PRO A 92 -6.30 1.10 -7.04
N GLY A 93 -5.98 0.05 -7.78
CA GLY A 93 -5.84 -1.32 -7.27
C GLY A 93 -4.68 -1.53 -6.29
N ASP A 94 -3.66 -0.70 -6.31
CA ASP A 94 -2.45 -0.88 -5.48
C ASP A 94 -2.61 -0.38 -4.04
N PHE A 95 -3.76 0.18 -3.68
CA PHE A 95 -4.04 0.54 -2.30
C PHE A 95 -4.48 -0.67 -1.48
N SER A 96 -3.92 -0.81 -0.28
CA SER A 96 -4.32 -1.84 0.66
C SER A 96 -5.59 -1.46 1.41
N ALA A 97 -6.47 -2.44 1.61
CA ALA A 97 -7.73 -2.26 2.30
C ALA A 97 -8.05 -3.50 3.15
N VAL A 98 -9.11 -3.42 3.95
CA VAL A 98 -9.69 -4.55 4.67
C VAL A 98 -11.00 -4.93 3.99
N TYR A 99 -11.08 -6.14 3.49
CA TYR A 99 -12.31 -6.76 3.04
C TYR A 99 -13.02 -7.36 4.25
N VAL A 100 -14.32 -7.22 4.29
CA VAL A 100 -15.16 -7.54 5.44
C VAL A 100 -16.21 -8.54 5.03
N ASN A 101 -16.26 -9.70 5.67
CA ASN A 101 -17.33 -10.69 5.50
C ASN A 101 -18.57 -10.20 6.28
N ARG A 102 -19.51 -9.61 5.56
CA ARG A 102 -20.73 -9.03 6.17
C ARG A 102 -21.63 -10.09 6.75
N ASP A 103 -21.78 -11.21 6.04
CA ASP A 103 -22.64 -12.31 6.52
C ASP A 103 -22.18 -12.83 7.88
N ALA A 104 -20.85 -13.01 8.06
CA ALA A 104 -20.32 -13.48 9.34
C ALA A 104 -20.58 -12.47 10.47
N ILE A 105 -20.45 -11.16 10.20
CA ILE A 105 -20.69 -10.12 11.17
C ILE A 105 -22.19 -10.03 11.53
N GLU A 106 -23.07 -10.06 10.53
CA GLU A 106 -24.53 -10.00 10.72
C GLU A 106 -25.06 -11.23 11.43
N ASN A 107 -24.55 -12.43 11.09
CA ASN A 107 -24.91 -13.68 11.76
C ASN A 107 -24.50 -13.69 13.26
N ALA A 108 -23.42 -12.98 13.61
CA ALA A 108 -23.01 -12.76 14.99
C ALA A 108 -23.81 -11.67 15.71
N GLY A 109 -24.78 -11.03 15.03
CA GLY A 109 -25.59 -9.94 15.61
C GLY A 109 -24.81 -8.64 15.84
N MET A 110 -23.69 -8.45 15.15
CA MET A 110 -22.88 -7.24 15.23
C MET A 110 -23.14 -6.31 14.05
N ASP A 111 -22.98 -5.01 14.29
CA ASP A 111 -23.02 -4.01 13.22
C ASP A 111 -21.77 -4.08 12.36
N THR A 112 -21.91 -3.86 11.05
CA THR A 112 -20.75 -3.76 10.14
C THR A 112 -19.86 -2.56 10.49
N PRO A 113 -18.54 -2.61 10.20
CA PRO A 113 -17.62 -1.55 10.61
C PRO A 113 -17.78 -0.20 9.88
N TYR A 114 -18.70 -0.10 8.91
CA TYR A 114 -18.90 1.15 8.15
C TYR A 114 -19.25 2.35 9.02
N ARG A 115 -20.03 2.15 10.08
CA ARG A 115 -20.34 3.21 11.03
C ARG A 115 -19.10 3.67 11.76
N LEU A 116 -18.24 2.74 12.21
CA LEU A 116 -16.99 3.08 12.86
C LEU A 116 -16.05 3.85 11.94
N VAL A 117 -16.02 3.50 10.64
CA VAL A 117 -15.25 4.25 9.64
C VAL A 117 -15.74 5.69 9.52
N ARG A 118 -17.05 5.90 9.38
CA ARG A 118 -17.67 7.24 9.25
C ARG A 118 -17.45 8.09 10.49
N ASP A 119 -17.54 7.48 11.68
CA ASP A 119 -17.35 8.15 12.96
C ASP A 119 -15.86 8.34 13.31
N GLY A 120 -14.96 7.88 12.46
CA GLY A 120 -13.52 7.95 12.69
C GLY A 120 -13.03 7.05 13.83
N LYS A 121 -13.75 5.98 14.15
CA LYS A 121 -13.47 5.04 15.25
C LYS A 121 -12.98 3.67 14.77
N TRP A 122 -12.78 3.49 13.47
CA TRP A 122 -12.24 2.26 12.93
C TRP A 122 -10.73 2.20 13.20
N THR A 123 -10.36 1.53 14.28
CA THR A 123 -8.99 1.36 14.77
C THR A 123 -8.63 -0.13 14.81
N TRP A 124 -7.34 -0.45 14.99
CA TRP A 124 -6.90 -1.82 15.20
C TRP A 124 -7.57 -2.46 16.42
N ASP A 125 -7.77 -1.71 17.51
CA ASP A 125 -8.49 -2.22 18.68
C ASP A 125 -9.97 -2.49 18.37
N ALA A 126 -10.60 -1.67 17.51
CA ALA A 126 -11.95 -1.95 17.04
C ALA A 126 -12.00 -3.23 16.20
N LEU A 127 -11.05 -3.46 15.27
CA LEU A 127 -10.95 -4.72 14.52
C LEU A 127 -10.85 -5.92 15.47
N TYR A 128 -10.02 -5.83 16.52
CA TYR A 128 -9.89 -6.92 17.50
C TYR A 128 -11.18 -7.18 18.28
N THR A 129 -12.04 -6.18 18.45
CA THR A 129 -13.36 -6.39 19.08
C THR A 129 -14.22 -7.33 18.23
N TYR A 130 -14.18 -7.21 16.89
CA TYR A 130 -14.85 -8.15 16.00
C TYR A 130 -14.22 -9.55 16.08
N VAL A 131 -12.90 -9.61 16.01
CA VAL A 131 -12.16 -10.88 16.10
C VAL A 131 -12.48 -11.63 17.39
N ALA A 132 -12.56 -10.94 18.51
CA ALA A 132 -12.88 -11.53 19.80
C ALA A 132 -14.37 -11.91 19.93
N GLY A 133 -15.26 -11.18 19.26
CA GLY A 133 -16.72 -11.39 19.33
C GLY A 133 -17.25 -12.44 18.36
N ILE A 134 -16.51 -12.76 17.30
CA ILE A 134 -16.93 -13.68 16.23
C ILE A 134 -15.98 -14.87 16.21
N THR A 135 -16.44 -15.98 16.80
CA THR A 135 -15.64 -17.22 16.91
C THR A 135 -16.14 -18.36 16.02
N ASP A 136 -17.33 -18.22 15.46
CA ASP A 136 -17.92 -19.21 14.52
C ASP A 136 -17.49 -18.92 13.08
N ILE A 137 -16.18 -18.87 12.90
CA ILE A 137 -15.53 -18.69 11.59
C ILE A 137 -14.15 -19.36 11.61
N THR A 138 -13.71 -19.89 10.48
CA THR A 138 -12.44 -20.63 10.42
C THR A 138 -11.24 -19.72 10.68
N TYR A 139 -11.25 -18.52 10.08
CA TYR A 139 -10.14 -17.57 10.18
C TYR A 139 -10.64 -16.19 10.60
N SER A 140 -10.01 -15.62 11.60
CA SER A 140 -10.32 -14.26 12.08
C SER A 140 -9.82 -13.20 11.08
N VAL A 141 -8.59 -13.34 10.63
CA VAL A 141 -7.97 -12.45 9.64
C VAL A 141 -7.11 -13.27 8.69
N THR A 142 -7.29 -13.05 7.40
CA THR A 142 -6.37 -13.54 6.38
C THR A 142 -5.65 -12.35 5.75
N ALA A 143 -4.37 -12.50 5.43
CA ALA A 143 -3.62 -11.45 4.75
C ALA A 143 -2.56 -12.09 3.84
N GLN A 144 -2.38 -11.51 2.66
CA GLN A 144 -1.35 -11.98 1.74
C GLN A 144 0.02 -11.40 2.10
N ASN A 145 1.08 -12.21 1.98
CA ASN A 145 2.47 -11.80 2.20
C ASN A 145 2.75 -11.11 3.54
N THR A 146 2.19 -11.63 4.61
CA THR A 146 2.23 -11.02 5.94
C THR A 146 3.61 -10.84 6.52
N ALA A 147 4.54 -11.74 6.26
CA ALA A 147 5.90 -11.65 6.82
C ALA A 147 6.65 -10.39 6.31
N SER A 148 6.38 -9.97 5.08
CA SER A 148 7.10 -8.85 4.45
C SER A 148 6.31 -7.54 4.44
N ARG A 149 4.98 -7.58 4.51
CA ARG A 149 4.14 -6.39 4.28
C ARG A 149 3.28 -5.96 5.46
N LEU A 150 2.82 -6.91 6.28
CA LEU A 150 1.97 -6.56 7.41
C LEU A 150 2.63 -5.57 8.39
N PRO A 151 3.94 -5.68 8.71
CA PRO A 151 4.62 -4.68 9.53
C PRO A 151 4.56 -3.27 8.96
N ASP A 152 4.77 -3.13 7.63
CA ASP A 152 4.74 -1.84 6.95
C ASP A 152 3.32 -1.26 6.92
N LEU A 153 2.32 -2.10 6.64
CA LEU A 153 0.90 -1.71 6.66
C LEU A 153 0.47 -1.26 8.06
N LEU A 154 0.84 -2.00 9.10
CA LEU A 154 0.57 -1.64 10.49
C LEU A 154 1.24 -0.31 10.85
N TYR A 155 2.54 -0.17 10.55
CA TYR A 155 3.31 1.02 10.90
C TYR A 155 2.74 2.28 10.26
N THR A 156 2.44 2.22 8.96
CA THR A 156 1.92 3.37 8.21
C THR A 156 0.46 3.67 8.50
N SER A 157 -0.39 2.65 8.66
CA SER A 157 -1.80 2.84 9.02
C SER A 157 -1.98 3.46 10.41
N MET A 158 -1.02 3.26 11.30
CA MET A 158 -0.95 3.93 12.62
C MET A 158 -0.54 5.41 12.54
N GLY A 159 -0.30 5.93 11.34
CA GLY A 159 0.10 7.33 11.14
C GLY A 159 1.61 7.55 11.15
N ASN A 160 2.39 6.50 11.31
CA ASN A 160 3.85 6.59 11.33
C ASN A 160 4.43 6.74 9.92
N ARG A 161 5.66 7.23 9.85
CA ARG A 161 6.43 7.35 8.60
C ARG A 161 7.84 6.83 8.86
N PHE A 162 8.38 6.03 7.96
CA PHE A 162 9.76 5.55 8.04
C PHE A 162 10.78 6.67 7.80
N VAL A 163 10.40 7.63 6.95
CA VAL A 163 11.26 8.74 6.56
C VAL A 163 10.46 10.03 6.62
N LEU A 164 11.05 11.05 7.22
CA LEU A 164 10.56 12.42 7.15
C LEU A 164 11.39 13.17 6.10
N SER A 165 10.76 13.52 4.98
CA SER A 165 11.26 14.50 4.03
C SER A 165 10.66 15.85 4.42
N GLY A 166 11.45 16.71 5.05
CA GLY A 166 11.05 18.09 5.36
C GLY A 166 11.81 19.06 4.46
N GLU A 167 11.78 20.33 4.85
CA GLU A 167 12.60 21.41 4.23
C GLU A 167 14.12 21.13 4.30
N LYS A 168 14.52 20.07 4.99
CA LYS A 168 15.91 19.63 5.11
C LYS A 168 16.33 18.86 3.86
N ILE A 169 17.50 19.19 3.38
CA ILE A 169 18.15 18.61 2.19
C ILE A 169 18.33 17.08 2.31
N ILE A 170 18.43 16.56 3.53
CA ILE A 170 18.65 15.13 3.81
C ILE A 170 17.41 14.57 4.50
N PRO A 171 16.76 13.53 3.93
CA PRO A 171 15.69 12.82 4.62
C PRO A 171 16.19 12.21 5.94
N ILE A 172 15.35 12.30 6.98
CA ILE A 172 15.67 11.73 8.29
C ILE A 172 14.90 10.43 8.43
N VAL A 173 15.58 9.35 8.77
CA VAL A 173 14.93 8.11 9.18
C VAL A 173 14.16 8.38 10.48
N HIS A 174 12.85 8.16 10.44
CA HIS A 174 11.95 8.43 11.56
C HIS A 174 11.30 7.13 12.05
N PHE A 175 12.13 6.26 12.58
CA PHE A 175 11.70 5.04 13.23
C PHE A 175 11.95 5.20 14.74
N THR A 176 10.93 5.64 15.48
CA THR A 176 11.06 5.87 16.91
C THR A 176 10.76 4.58 17.68
N GLU A 177 11.34 4.46 18.89
CA GLU A 177 11.10 3.30 19.77
C GLU A 177 9.62 3.14 20.10
N ASP A 178 8.93 4.22 20.42
CA ASP A 178 7.49 4.18 20.78
C ASP A 178 6.62 3.75 19.61
N SER A 179 6.87 4.26 18.39
CA SER A 179 6.11 3.89 17.20
C SER A 179 6.36 2.43 16.81
N ALA A 180 7.60 1.97 16.91
CA ALA A 180 7.96 0.58 16.68
C ALA A 180 7.30 -0.36 17.71
N LYS A 181 7.37 -0.01 18.99
CA LYS A 181 6.78 -0.79 20.06
C LYS A 181 5.28 -0.98 19.87
N LYS A 182 4.53 0.11 19.64
CA LYS A 182 3.08 0.06 19.40
C LYS A 182 2.73 -0.80 18.18
N THR A 183 3.49 -0.67 17.10
CA THR A 183 3.32 -1.48 15.88
C THR A 183 3.56 -2.96 16.17
N ILE A 184 4.63 -3.30 16.89
CA ILE A 184 4.96 -4.67 17.27
C ILE A 184 3.89 -5.26 18.18
N GLU A 185 3.42 -4.52 19.18
CA GLU A 185 2.37 -4.97 20.09
C GLU A 185 1.07 -5.26 19.34
N THR A 186 0.68 -4.41 18.39
CA THR A 186 -0.51 -4.61 17.57
C THR A 186 -0.33 -5.79 16.61
N GLY A 187 0.80 -5.87 15.93
CA GLY A 187 1.11 -6.99 15.04
C GLY A 187 1.21 -8.32 15.77
N ARG A 188 1.73 -8.32 17.00
CA ARG A 188 1.78 -9.51 17.84
C ARG A 188 0.40 -10.07 18.12
N LYS A 189 -0.60 -9.23 18.39
CA LYS A 189 -1.98 -9.69 18.61
C LYS A 189 -2.50 -10.46 17.38
N LEU A 190 -2.27 -9.95 16.17
CA LEU A 190 -2.63 -10.65 14.94
C LEU A 190 -1.84 -11.95 14.74
N LEU A 191 -0.53 -11.91 14.95
CA LEU A 191 0.35 -13.06 14.71
C LEU A 191 0.22 -14.17 15.76
N THR A 192 -0.30 -13.84 16.96
CA THR A 192 -0.54 -14.83 18.02
C THR A 192 -1.99 -15.30 18.08
N ASP A 193 -2.87 -14.75 17.26
CA ASP A 193 -4.21 -15.29 17.08
C ASP A 193 -4.12 -16.63 16.35
N PRO A 194 -4.52 -17.76 16.97
CA PRO A 194 -4.43 -19.07 16.33
C PRO A 194 -5.33 -19.21 15.08
N ASN A 195 -6.31 -18.33 14.93
CA ASN A 195 -7.23 -18.29 13.80
C ASN A 195 -6.83 -17.28 12.74
N ALA A 196 -5.75 -16.51 12.91
CA ALA A 196 -5.22 -15.66 11.87
C ALA A 196 -4.32 -16.46 10.93
N ILE A 197 -4.65 -16.48 9.67
CA ILE A 197 -3.74 -17.00 8.64
C ILE A 197 -2.96 -15.87 8.04
N THR A 198 -1.68 -16.04 8.13
CA THR A 198 -0.71 -15.09 7.63
C THR A 198 -0.05 -15.53 6.32
N ASP A 199 -0.18 -16.79 5.96
CA ASP A 199 0.33 -17.34 4.69
C ASP A 199 -0.36 -18.69 4.44
N SER A 200 -1.33 -18.72 3.53
CA SER A 200 -2.00 -19.97 3.20
C SER A 200 -1.60 -20.42 1.80
N SER A 201 -1.34 -21.72 1.67
CA SER A 201 -1.15 -22.38 0.38
C SER A 201 -2.36 -22.25 -0.56
N ALA A 202 -3.54 -21.89 -0.02
CA ALA A 202 -4.76 -21.63 -0.76
C ALA A 202 -4.94 -20.15 -1.14
N GLY A 203 -4.01 -19.27 -0.69
CA GLY A 203 -4.11 -17.84 -0.83
C GLY A 203 -5.14 -17.22 0.12
N ALA A 204 -4.82 -16.09 0.72
CA ALA A 204 -5.68 -15.37 1.66
C ALA A 204 -7.03 -14.99 1.02
N ALA A 205 -6.99 -14.50 -0.22
CA ALA A 205 -8.18 -14.16 -1.00
C ALA A 205 -9.06 -15.40 -1.29
N GLY A 206 -8.45 -16.58 -1.48
CA GLY A 206 -9.18 -17.84 -1.67
C GLY A 206 -9.96 -18.27 -0.43
N CYS A 207 -9.38 -18.17 0.76
CA CYS A 207 -10.07 -18.43 2.03
C CYS A 207 -11.24 -17.46 2.22
N PHE A 208 -11.02 -16.17 1.96
CA PHE A 208 -12.07 -15.18 2.05
C PHE A 208 -13.19 -15.42 1.03
N SER A 209 -12.86 -15.74 -0.22
CA SER A 209 -13.83 -16.06 -1.27
C SER A 209 -14.72 -17.25 -0.93
N ARG A 210 -14.23 -18.21 -0.16
CA ARG A 210 -15.05 -19.33 0.33
C ARG A 210 -15.88 -19.01 1.59
N GLY A 211 -15.83 -17.77 2.08
CA GLY A 211 -16.52 -17.34 3.28
C GLY A 211 -15.86 -17.83 4.59
N GLU A 212 -14.66 -18.34 4.53
CA GLU A 212 -13.95 -18.96 5.65
C GLU A 212 -13.23 -17.94 6.55
N SER A 213 -13.14 -16.67 6.10
CA SER A 213 -12.44 -15.59 6.81
C SER A 213 -13.37 -14.43 7.14
N LEU A 214 -13.19 -13.84 8.33
CA LEU A 214 -13.92 -12.65 8.76
C LEU A 214 -13.40 -11.39 8.08
N PHE A 215 -12.07 -11.25 8.04
CA PHE A 215 -11.39 -10.12 7.38
C PHE A 215 -10.31 -10.63 6.42
N LEU A 216 -10.17 -9.93 5.29
CA LEU A 216 -9.02 -10.09 4.40
C LEU A 216 -8.30 -8.74 4.30
N ILE A 217 -7.00 -8.72 4.57
CA ILE A 217 -6.15 -7.55 4.35
C ILE A 217 -5.38 -7.77 3.06
N ASP A 218 -5.77 -7.04 2.01
CA ASP A 218 -5.15 -7.17 0.71
C ASP A 218 -5.31 -5.89 -0.12
N TYR A 219 -4.77 -5.88 -1.32
CA TYR A 219 -4.91 -4.81 -2.28
C TYR A 219 -6.31 -4.71 -2.87
N LEU A 220 -6.71 -3.52 -3.31
CA LEU A 220 -7.99 -3.32 -4.00
C LEU A 220 -8.09 -4.07 -5.33
N TYR A 221 -6.98 -4.39 -6.00
CA TYR A 221 -7.00 -5.18 -7.23
C TYR A 221 -7.52 -6.61 -7.04
N VAL A 222 -7.60 -7.09 -5.81
CA VAL A 222 -8.18 -8.41 -5.48
C VAL A 222 -9.70 -8.41 -5.59
N ALA A 223 -10.36 -7.25 -5.49
CA ALA A 223 -11.82 -7.16 -5.53
C ALA A 223 -12.49 -7.88 -6.72
N PRO A 224 -11.99 -7.80 -7.96
CA PRO A 224 -12.55 -8.56 -9.09
C PRO A 224 -12.50 -10.07 -8.90
N TRP A 225 -11.54 -10.60 -8.15
CA TRP A 225 -11.41 -12.04 -7.88
C TRP A 225 -12.47 -12.54 -6.89
N LEU A 226 -13.07 -11.64 -6.12
CA LEU A 226 -14.09 -11.92 -5.12
C LEU A 226 -15.52 -11.78 -5.66
N THR A 227 -15.70 -11.59 -6.97
CA THR A 227 -17.03 -11.39 -7.59
C THR A 227 -17.98 -12.57 -7.33
N ASN A 228 -17.43 -13.79 -7.23
CA ASN A 228 -18.20 -15.00 -6.95
C ASN A 228 -17.90 -15.56 -5.54
N ALA A 229 -17.57 -14.69 -4.58
CA ALA A 229 -17.36 -15.11 -3.21
C ALA A 229 -18.64 -15.74 -2.62
N ALA A 230 -18.46 -16.71 -1.74
CA ALA A 230 -19.54 -17.42 -1.06
C ALA A 230 -20.19 -16.60 0.07
N CYS A 231 -19.69 -15.40 0.34
CA CYS A 231 -20.23 -14.47 1.34
C CYS A 231 -20.51 -13.11 0.72
N ASP A 232 -21.45 -12.39 1.30
CA ASP A 232 -21.59 -10.96 1.05
C ASP A 232 -20.45 -10.20 1.73
N TRP A 233 -19.81 -9.33 0.98
CA TRP A 233 -18.61 -8.65 1.45
C TRP A 233 -18.59 -7.16 1.12
N GLY A 234 -17.73 -6.46 1.80
CA GLY A 234 -17.49 -5.06 1.53
C GLY A 234 -16.07 -4.65 1.85
N ILE A 235 -15.77 -3.38 1.68
CA ILE A 235 -14.42 -2.84 1.85
C ILE A 235 -14.46 -1.69 2.85
N VAL A 236 -13.46 -1.65 3.72
CA VAL A 236 -13.17 -0.53 4.61
C VAL A 236 -11.67 -0.20 4.52
N PRO A 237 -11.26 1.04 4.86
CA PRO A 237 -9.84 1.38 4.89
C PRO A 237 -9.10 0.54 5.93
N LEU A 238 -7.77 0.52 5.86
CA LEU A 238 -6.95 -0.02 6.94
C LEU A 238 -7.31 0.67 8.25
N PRO A 239 -7.38 -0.09 9.37
CA PRO A 239 -7.62 0.50 10.68
C PRO A 239 -6.51 1.48 11.05
N LYS A 240 -6.83 2.54 11.73
CA LYS A 240 -5.84 3.49 12.25
C LYS A 240 -5.41 3.14 13.68
N GLY A 241 -4.28 3.68 14.10
CA GLY A 241 -3.74 3.44 15.44
C GLY A 241 -4.53 4.12 16.55
N GLU A 242 -5.14 5.28 16.26
CA GLU A 242 -5.89 6.09 17.22
C GLU A 242 -7.08 6.79 16.56
N GLU A 243 -8.12 7.10 17.30
CA GLU A 243 -9.32 7.75 16.78
C GLU A 243 -9.03 9.11 16.15
N LYS A 244 -8.09 9.88 16.70
CA LYS A 244 -7.71 11.21 16.19
C LYS A 244 -6.91 11.20 14.89
N GLY A 245 -6.39 10.06 14.48
CA GLY A 245 -5.59 9.92 13.25
C GLY A 245 -6.43 9.95 11.98
N SER A 246 -5.79 10.13 10.82
CA SER A 246 -6.38 9.93 9.51
C SER A 246 -6.22 8.48 9.07
N TYR A 247 -7.15 7.98 8.25
CA TYR A 247 -6.95 6.69 7.56
C TYR A 247 -5.82 6.83 6.54
N ARG A 248 -4.95 5.85 6.51
CA ARG A 248 -3.81 5.78 5.58
C ARG A 248 -3.72 4.39 5.00
N THR A 249 -3.32 4.31 3.75
CA THR A 249 -3.01 3.08 3.04
C THR A 249 -1.66 3.22 2.33
N LEU A 250 -1.02 2.10 2.03
CA LEU A 250 0.17 2.03 1.20
C LEU A 250 -0.24 1.61 -0.20
#